data_2092e4cdd79cd1f36bf7d3c7510605e4
#
_entry.id   2092e4cdd79cd1f36bf7d3c7510605e4
#
_cell.length_a   1.000
_cell.length_b   1.000
_cell.length_c   1.000
_cell.angle_alpha   90.00
_cell.angle_beta   90.00
_cell.angle_gamma   90.00
#
_symmetry.space_group_name_H-M   'P 1'
#
loop_
_entity.id
_entity.type
_entity.pdbx_description
1 polymer ?
#
loop_
_entity_poly.entity_id
_entity_poly.type
_entity_poly.pdbx_seq_one_letter_code
_entity_poly.pdbx_strand_id
1 'polypeptide(L)'
;MIALIAYLCGGEDYSDMYQLCCYRGEEFKPLLELPNGCPSEDTFERVMQAVHSDEISACLEVYTSQIIKDLSGLHIAINGKKMRGTNPRGHGESSYILSAWVNKHSLSIAQEAVGEKSNEITCVPKLLDKLALEGAVVTMDAMGTQVEIAE
;
A
#
# COMPACT_ATOMS: atom_id res chain seq x y z
N MET A 1 -13.99 3.39 -1.81
CA MET A 1 -14.63 2.06 -1.59
C MET A 1 -14.69 1.24 -2.88
N ILE A 2 -15.37 1.69 -3.96
CA ILE A 2 -15.46 0.92 -5.23
C ILE A 2 -14.07 0.53 -5.75
N ALA A 3 -13.12 1.48 -5.80
CA ALA A 3 -11.74 1.22 -6.21
C ALA A 3 -11.06 0.13 -5.37
N LEU A 4 -11.24 0.17 -4.05
CA LEU A 4 -10.69 -0.85 -3.15
C LEU A 4 -11.28 -2.23 -3.45
N ILE A 5 -12.60 -2.30 -3.64
CA ILE A 5 -13.27 -3.58 -3.96
C ILE A 5 -12.81 -4.07 -5.34
N ALA A 6 -12.65 -3.18 -6.33
CA ALA A 6 -12.14 -3.54 -7.65
C ALA A 6 -10.76 -4.19 -7.55
N TYR A 7 -9.82 -3.57 -6.83
CA TYR A 7 -8.49 -4.15 -6.61
C TYR A 7 -8.54 -5.50 -5.87
N LEU A 8 -9.40 -5.65 -4.86
CA LEU A 8 -9.58 -6.93 -4.15
C LEU A 8 -10.16 -8.02 -5.05
N CYS A 9 -10.94 -7.64 -6.08
CA CYS A 9 -11.47 -8.54 -7.09
C CYS A 9 -10.52 -8.79 -8.28
N GLY A 10 -9.29 -8.23 -8.23
CA GLY A 10 -8.29 -8.41 -9.28
C GLY A 10 -8.35 -7.37 -10.40
N GLY A 11 -9.11 -6.29 -10.25
CA GLY A 11 -9.10 -5.17 -11.16
C GLY A 11 -7.76 -4.43 -11.09
N GLU A 12 -7.29 -3.92 -12.23
CA GLU A 12 -5.97 -3.30 -12.35
C GLU A 12 -6.03 -1.81 -12.71
N ASP A 13 -7.15 -1.35 -13.29
CA ASP A 13 -7.27 0.01 -13.81
C ASP A 13 -8.64 0.66 -13.54
N TYR A 14 -8.83 1.88 -14.03
CA TYR A 14 -10.06 2.65 -13.84
C TYR A 14 -11.24 2.08 -14.63
N SER A 15 -10.98 1.41 -15.75
CA SER A 15 -12.00 0.72 -16.55
C SER A 15 -12.59 -0.45 -15.75
N ASP A 16 -11.75 -1.22 -15.06
CA ASP A 16 -12.20 -2.30 -14.18
C ASP A 16 -13.05 -1.78 -13.02
N MET A 17 -12.68 -0.64 -12.43
CA MET A 17 -13.48 0.02 -11.39
C MET A 17 -14.85 0.44 -11.92
N TYR A 18 -14.90 1.00 -13.12
CA TYR A 18 -16.12 1.40 -13.78
C TYR A 18 -17.01 0.18 -14.10
N GLN A 19 -16.43 -0.86 -14.70
CA GLN A 19 -17.15 -2.09 -15.04
C GLN A 19 -17.72 -2.76 -13.79
N LEU A 20 -16.91 -2.91 -12.72
CA LEU A 20 -17.38 -3.45 -11.45
C LEU A 20 -18.59 -2.65 -10.94
N CYS A 21 -18.51 -1.34 -10.97
CA CYS A 21 -19.62 -0.48 -10.52
C CYS A 21 -20.85 -0.63 -11.41
N CYS A 22 -20.70 -0.72 -12.73
CA CYS A 22 -21.81 -0.91 -13.66
C CYS A 22 -22.50 -2.26 -13.46
N TYR A 23 -21.73 -3.35 -13.27
CA TYR A 23 -22.29 -4.70 -13.16
C TYR A 23 -22.78 -5.04 -11.75
N ARG A 24 -22.16 -4.49 -10.71
CA ARG A 24 -22.45 -4.83 -9.30
C ARG A 24 -22.88 -3.64 -8.45
N GLY A 25 -23.13 -2.47 -9.06
CA GLY A 25 -23.45 -1.23 -8.34
C GLY A 25 -24.66 -1.34 -7.43
N GLU A 26 -25.65 -2.14 -7.80
CA GLU A 26 -26.84 -2.39 -6.97
C GLU A 26 -26.49 -3.06 -5.63
N GLU A 27 -25.47 -3.92 -5.62
CA GLU A 27 -24.99 -4.60 -4.41
C GLU A 27 -24.24 -3.63 -3.48
N PHE A 28 -23.71 -2.55 -4.01
CA PHE A 28 -23.01 -1.51 -3.22
C PHE A 28 -23.94 -0.48 -2.59
N LYS A 29 -25.18 -0.36 -3.07
CA LYS A 29 -26.16 0.62 -2.55
C LYS A 29 -26.35 0.61 -1.02
N PRO A 30 -26.36 -0.56 -0.35
CA PRO A 30 -26.46 -0.59 1.10
C PRO A 30 -25.22 -0.04 1.82
N LEU A 31 -24.08 -0.01 1.14
CA LEU A 31 -22.77 0.41 1.69
C LEU A 31 -22.37 1.80 1.21
N LEU A 32 -22.87 2.23 0.06
CA LEU A 32 -22.44 3.45 -0.61
C LEU A 32 -23.64 4.20 -1.15
N GLU A 33 -23.76 5.45 -0.79
CA GLU A 33 -24.66 6.37 -1.47
C GLU A 33 -24.08 6.73 -2.83
N LEU A 34 -24.78 6.32 -3.89
CA LEU A 34 -24.43 6.65 -5.28
C LEU A 34 -25.55 7.50 -5.90
N PRO A 35 -25.75 8.75 -5.42
CA PRO A 35 -26.90 9.58 -5.83
C PRO A 35 -26.90 9.89 -7.33
N ASN A 36 -25.72 9.92 -7.95
CA ASN A 36 -25.53 10.21 -9.38
C ASN A 36 -25.22 8.95 -10.20
N GLY A 37 -25.43 7.76 -9.62
CA GLY A 37 -25.09 6.49 -10.26
C GLY A 37 -23.60 6.16 -10.21
N CYS A 38 -23.17 5.26 -11.12
CA CYS A 38 -21.79 4.81 -11.19
C CYS A 38 -20.87 5.94 -11.71
N PRO A 39 -19.75 6.24 -11.02
CA PRO A 39 -18.76 7.19 -11.51
C PRO A 39 -18.11 6.71 -12.82
N SER A 40 -17.82 7.63 -13.74
CA SER A 40 -17.07 7.32 -14.96
C SER A 40 -15.58 7.03 -14.66
N GLU A 41 -14.88 6.43 -15.62
CA GLU A 41 -13.42 6.18 -15.56
C GLU A 41 -12.65 7.47 -15.25
N ASP A 42 -12.95 8.57 -15.93
CA ASP A 42 -12.32 9.88 -15.68
C ASP A 42 -12.57 10.38 -14.25
N THR A 43 -13.72 10.06 -13.68
CA THR A 43 -14.04 10.42 -12.29
C THR A 43 -13.20 9.60 -11.32
N PHE A 44 -13.04 8.30 -11.57
CA PHE A 44 -12.15 7.46 -10.77
C PHE A 44 -10.71 7.96 -10.86
N GLU A 45 -10.20 8.24 -12.06
CA GLU A 45 -8.85 8.78 -12.25
C GLU A 45 -8.65 10.07 -11.46
N ARG A 46 -9.52 11.05 -11.63
CA ARG A 46 -9.44 12.34 -10.94
C ARG A 46 -9.47 12.21 -9.42
N VAL A 47 -10.33 11.34 -8.89
CA VAL A 47 -10.42 11.10 -7.45
C VAL A 47 -9.15 10.42 -6.95
N MET A 48 -8.65 9.39 -7.63
CA MET A 48 -7.44 8.68 -7.22
C MET A 48 -6.19 9.57 -7.27
N GLN A 49 -6.11 10.50 -8.23
CA GLN A 49 -5.04 11.49 -8.29
C GLN A 49 -5.11 12.54 -7.16
N ALA A 50 -6.30 12.80 -6.61
CA ALA A 50 -6.51 13.75 -5.52
C ALA A 50 -6.35 13.12 -4.13
N VAL A 51 -6.30 11.81 -4.03
CA VAL A 51 -6.14 11.11 -2.75
C VAL A 51 -4.68 11.21 -2.27
N HIS A 52 -4.51 11.62 -1.03
CA HIS A 52 -3.19 11.64 -0.39
C HIS A 52 -2.77 10.22 0.03
N SER A 53 -1.65 9.75 -0.50
CA SER A 53 -1.11 8.40 -0.22
C SER A 53 -0.89 8.16 1.28
N ASP A 54 -0.45 9.18 2.01
CA ASP A 54 -0.18 9.11 3.44
C ASP A 54 -1.45 8.86 4.26
N GLU A 55 -2.59 9.43 3.85
CA GLU A 55 -3.88 9.21 4.51
C GLU A 55 -4.37 7.76 4.31
N ILE A 56 -4.21 7.22 3.09
CA ILE A 56 -4.52 5.80 2.82
C ILE A 56 -3.61 4.89 3.64
N SER A 57 -2.30 5.18 3.67
CA SER A 57 -1.33 4.41 4.44
C SER A 57 -1.70 4.39 5.93
N ALA A 58 -2.03 5.56 6.51
CA ALA A 58 -2.47 5.65 7.89
C ALA A 58 -3.76 4.85 8.16
N CYS A 59 -4.74 4.89 7.26
CA CYS A 59 -5.95 4.07 7.38
C CYS A 59 -5.64 2.57 7.34
N LEU A 60 -4.73 2.13 6.46
CA LEU A 60 -4.31 0.73 6.37
C LEU A 60 -3.54 0.29 7.61
N GLU A 61 -2.66 1.14 8.17
CA GLU A 61 -1.94 0.87 9.42
C GLU A 61 -2.91 0.68 10.59
N VAL A 62 -3.92 1.54 10.72
CA VAL A 62 -4.98 1.39 11.74
C VAL A 62 -5.75 0.08 11.53
N TYR A 63 -6.12 -0.25 10.31
CA TYR A 63 -6.83 -1.50 10.01
C TYR A 63 -5.98 -2.73 10.33
N THR A 64 -4.72 -2.73 9.91
CA THR A 64 -3.81 -3.86 10.17
C THR A 64 -3.50 -4.05 11.65
N SER A 65 -3.39 -2.97 12.43
CA SER A 65 -3.20 -3.02 13.89
C SER A 65 -4.39 -3.64 14.63
N GLN A 66 -5.59 -3.58 14.06
CA GLN A 66 -6.76 -4.27 14.62
C GLN A 66 -6.71 -5.79 14.39
N ILE A 67 -6.07 -6.22 13.30
CA ILE A 67 -5.91 -7.63 12.95
C ILE A 67 -4.73 -8.24 13.69
N ILE A 68 -3.60 -7.53 13.71
CA ILE A 68 -2.36 -7.99 14.35
C ILE A 68 -2.06 -7.04 15.52
N LYS A 69 -2.42 -7.48 16.72
CA LYS A 69 -2.26 -6.69 17.95
C LYS A 69 -0.85 -6.77 18.54
N ASP A 70 -0.12 -7.83 18.23
CA ASP A 70 1.20 -8.12 18.76
C ASP A 70 2.07 -8.74 17.66
N LEU A 71 3.23 -8.16 17.44
CA LEU A 71 4.22 -8.63 16.47
C LEU A 71 5.25 -9.60 17.08
N SER A 72 5.21 -9.80 18.40
CA SER A 72 6.13 -10.68 19.11
C SER A 72 6.09 -12.11 18.54
N GLY A 73 7.26 -12.66 18.27
CA GLY A 73 7.41 -14.00 17.66
C GLY A 73 7.00 -14.09 16.19
N LEU A 74 6.57 -12.99 15.57
CA LEU A 74 6.24 -12.98 14.14
C LEU A 74 7.47 -12.71 13.29
N HIS A 75 7.47 -13.28 12.09
CA HIS A 75 8.47 -13.01 11.06
C HIS A 75 7.96 -11.92 10.13
N ILE A 76 8.71 -10.83 10.06
CA ILE A 76 8.44 -9.64 9.24
C ILE A 76 9.51 -9.56 8.16
N ALA A 77 9.13 -9.61 6.90
CA ALA A 77 10.02 -9.43 5.77
C ALA A 77 9.93 -7.98 5.25
N ILE A 78 11.06 -7.28 5.22
CA ILE A 78 11.17 -5.98 4.56
C ILE A 78 11.58 -6.20 3.10
N ASN A 79 10.78 -5.69 2.18
CA ASN A 79 11.02 -5.83 0.76
C ASN A 79 10.79 -4.51 0.01
N GLY A 80 11.74 -4.18 -0.87
CA GLY A 80 11.64 -3.02 -1.76
C GLY A 80 11.10 -3.43 -3.12
N LYS A 81 10.14 -2.67 -3.65
CA LYS A 81 9.58 -2.90 -4.98
C LYS A 81 9.61 -1.64 -5.82
N LYS A 82 10.25 -1.75 -6.98
CA LYS A 82 10.18 -0.71 -8.02
C LYS A 82 8.79 -0.72 -8.64
N MET A 83 8.11 0.41 -8.59
CA MET A 83 6.79 0.57 -9.20
C MET A 83 6.94 0.74 -10.71
N ARG A 84 6.33 -0.18 -11.46
CA ARG A 84 6.27 -0.11 -12.93
C ARG A 84 5.19 0.91 -13.32
N GLY A 85 5.45 1.71 -14.36
CA GLY A 85 4.47 2.66 -14.89
C GLY A 85 4.42 4.02 -14.20
N THR A 86 5.15 4.24 -13.10
CA THR A 86 5.20 5.55 -12.42
C THR A 86 5.96 6.61 -13.23
N ASN A 87 6.60 6.22 -14.33
CA ASN A 87 7.29 7.11 -15.24
C ASN A 87 6.92 6.82 -16.72
N PRO A 88 5.67 7.08 -17.13
CA PRO A 88 5.18 6.72 -18.47
C PRO A 88 5.86 7.47 -19.60
N ARG A 89 6.57 8.59 -19.33
CA ARG A 89 7.26 9.40 -20.34
C ARG A 89 8.78 9.23 -20.37
N GLY A 90 9.33 8.33 -19.53
CA GLY A 90 10.78 8.07 -19.48
C GLY A 90 11.63 9.22 -18.93
N HIS A 91 11.01 10.29 -18.42
CA HIS A 91 11.67 11.43 -17.80
C HIS A 91 11.47 11.39 -16.29
N GLY A 92 12.49 10.97 -15.54
CA GLY A 92 12.50 10.86 -14.10
C GLY A 92 12.77 9.43 -13.61
N GLU A 93 12.93 9.28 -12.31
CA GLU A 93 13.16 7.98 -11.68
C GLU A 93 11.84 7.29 -11.35
N SER A 94 11.84 5.96 -11.42
CA SER A 94 10.69 5.17 -11.01
C SER A 94 10.56 5.19 -9.49
N SER A 95 9.35 5.34 -8.98
CA SER A 95 9.08 5.27 -7.54
C SER A 95 9.36 3.87 -6.99
N TYR A 96 9.95 3.80 -5.80
CA TYR A 96 10.13 2.58 -5.03
C TYR A 96 9.26 2.62 -3.79
N ILE A 97 8.77 1.47 -3.37
CA ILE A 97 8.03 1.32 -2.12
C ILE A 97 8.70 0.22 -1.30
N LEU A 98 9.08 0.54 -0.07
CA LEU A 98 9.42 -0.44 0.95
C LEU A 98 8.16 -0.91 1.65
N SER A 99 8.03 -2.20 1.87
CA SER A 99 6.89 -2.81 2.56
C SER A 99 7.37 -3.72 3.68
N ALA A 100 6.68 -3.68 4.81
CA ALA A 100 6.83 -4.62 5.91
C ALA A 100 5.72 -5.67 5.81
N TRP A 101 6.10 -6.91 5.53
CA TRP A 101 5.21 -8.04 5.28
C TRP A 101 5.27 -9.05 6.41
N VAL A 102 4.12 -9.37 7.02
CA VAL A 102 4.00 -10.42 8.04
C VAL A 102 3.65 -11.75 7.38
N ASN A 103 4.62 -12.67 7.34
CA ASN A 103 4.47 -13.95 6.63
C ASN A 103 3.29 -14.79 7.13
N LYS A 104 3.11 -14.88 8.45
CA LYS A 104 2.04 -15.69 9.06
C LYS A 104 0.64 -15.24 8.65
N HIS A 105 0.44 -13.95 8.45
CA HIS A 105 -0.86 -13.36 8.15
C HIS A 105 -1.02 -13.01 6.68
N SER A 106 0.04 -13.13 5.87
CA SER A 106 0.07 -12.70 4.46
C SER A 106 -0.42 -11.27 4.29
N LEU A 107 0.07 -10.36 5.15
CA LEU A 107 -0.41 -9.00 5.24
C LEU A 107 0.75 -8.00 5.29
N SER A 108 0.66 -6.93 4.51
CA SER A 108 1.55 -5.78 4.64
C SER A 108 1.04 -4.88 5.78
N ILE A 109 1.91 -4.60 6.76
CA ILE A 109 1.54 -3.84 7.96
C ILE A 109 2.01 -2.39 7.93
N ALA A 110 2.99 -2.08 7.09
CA ALA A 110 3.43 -0.70 6.84
C ALA A 110 4.10 -0.60 5.47
N GLN A 111 4.09 0.61 4.94
CA GLN A 111 4.76 0.94 3.68
C GLN A 111 5.44 2.31 3.80
N GLU A 112 6.54 2.49 3.06
CA GLU A 112 7.27 3.74 2.95
C GLU A 112 7.66 3.98 1.51
N ALA A 113 7.34 5.16 0.98
CA ALA A 113 7.78 5.56 -0.35
C ALA A 113 9.23 6.04 -0.32
N VAL A 114 10.07 5.46 -1.17
CA VAL A 114 11.45 5.89 -1.36
C VAL A 114 11.45 7.05 -2.34
N GLY A 115 11.76 8.26 -1.86
CA GLY A 115 11.81 9.46 -2.67
C GLY A 115 12.99 9.46 -3.65
N GLU A 116 12.90 10.28 -4.70
CA GLU A 116 13.90 10.38 -5.79
C GLU A 116 15.34 10.64 -5.32
N LYS A 117 15.53 11.27 -4.16
CA LYS A 117 16.85 11.61 -3.58
C LYS A 117 17.26 10.70 -2.42
N SER A 118 16.44 9.72 -2.06
CA SER A 118 16.74 8.76 -1.00
C SER A 118 16.95 7.37 -1.60
N ASN A 119 17.79 6.57 -0.98
CA ASN A 119 17.94 5.16 -1.31
C ASN A 119 17.11 4.30 -0.35
N GLU A 120 16.93 3.04 -0.67
CA GLU A 120 16.19 2.10 0.16
C GLU A 120 16.73 2.02 1.58
N ILE A 121 18.05 2.08 1.74
CA ILE A 121 18.77 2.00 3.02
C ILE A 121 18.32 3.10 3.98
N THR A 122 18.18 4.34 3.49
CA THR A 122 17.77 5.49 4.33
C THR A 122 16.30 5.49 4.70
N CYS A 123 15.47 4.69 4.00
CA CYS A 123 14.05 4.58 4.27
C CYS A 123 13.71 3.40 5.20
N VAL A 124 14.60 2.42 5.34
CA VAL A 124 14.40 1.27 6.25
C VAL A 124 14.17 1.72 7.70
N PRO A 125 15.00 2.58 8.31
CA PRO A 125 14.74 3.03 9.68
C PRO A 125 13.38 3.70 9.85
N LYS A 126 12.97 4.55 8.90
CA LYS A 126 11.67 5.23 8.93
C LYS A 126 10.50 4.23 8.89
N LEU A 127 10.65 3.15 8.13
CA LEU A 127 9.64 2.09 8.08
C LEU A 127 9.59 1.32 9.40
N LEU A 128 10.76 1.00 9.97
CA LEU A 128 10.87 0.28 11.24
C LEU A 128 10.32 1.09 12.42
N ASP A 129 10.56 2.41 12.44
CA ASP A 129 10.06 3.33 13.48
C ASP A 129 8.53 3.40 13.56
N LYS A 130 7.84 3.05 12.48
CA LYS A 130 6.37 2.97 12.45
C LYS A 130 5.82 1.73 13.15
N LEU A 131 6.67 0.75 13.49
CA LEU A 131 6.26 -0.57 13.94
C LEU A 131 6.75 -0.84 15.37
N ALA A 132 5.87 -1.43 16.19
CA ALA A 132 6.24 -1.95 17.52
C ALA A 132 6.87 -3.34 17.34
N LEU A 133 8.17 -3.38 17.02
CA LEU A 133 8.89 -4.61 16.61
C LEU A 133 9.41 -5.46 17.79
N GLU A 134 9.12 -5.09 19.02
CA GLU A 134 9.61 -5.81 20.19
C GLU A 134 9.29 -7.31 20.13
N GLY A 135 10.31 -8.14 20.17
CA GLY A 135 10.18 -9.60 20.08
C GLY A 135 9.88 -10.16 18.67
N ALA A 136 9.79 -9.32 17.64
CA ALA A 136 9.65 -9.76 16.25
C ALA A 136 10.99 -10.18 15.63
N VAL A 137 10.95 -11.02 14.60
CA VAL A 137 12.09 -11.34 13.75
C VAL A 137 11.96 -10.59 12.43
N VAL A 138 12.86 -9.64 12.18
CA VAL A 138 12.88 -8.87 10.94
C VAL A 138 13.93 -9.45 10.00
N THR A 139 13.54 -9.64 8.73
CA THR A 139 14.46 -10.02 7.66
C THR A 139 14.37 -9.01 6.51
N MET A 140 15.49 -8.75 5.89
CA MET A 140 15.61 -7.91 4.70
C MET A 140 16.69 -8.47 3.77
N ASP A 141 16.77 -7.97 2.55
CA ASP A 141 17.82 -8.39 1.65
C ASP A 141 19.21 -7.88 2.11
N ALA A 142 20.27 -8.39 1.47
CA ALA A 142 21.65 -8.08 1.86
C ALA A 142 21.98 -6.57 1.70
N MET A 143 21.31 -5.84 0.82
CA MET A 143 21.55 -4.41 0.63
C MET A 143 21.00 -3.56 1.79
N GLY A 144 19.94 -4.03 2.45
CA GLY A 144 19.36 -3.39 3.64
C GLY A 144 20.07 -3.77 4.94
N THR A 145 20.94 -4.78 4.95
CA THR A 145 21.61 -5.27 6.16
C THR A 145 22.87 -4.43 6.46
N GLN A 146 22.69 -3.32 7.15
CA GLN A 146 23.79 -2.46 7.62
C GLN A 146 23.80 -2.39 9.14
N VAL A 147 24.98 -2.14 9.72
CA VAL A 147 25.19 -2.07 11.18
C VAL A 147 24.28 -1.00 11.81
N GLU A 148 24.15 0.15 11.17
CA GLU A 148 23.33 1.29 11.62
C GLU A 148 21.81 0.99 11.63
N ILE A 149 21.36 -0.09 10.99
CA ILE A 149 19.97 -0.55 11.00
C ILE A 149 19.75 -1.63 12.07
N ALA A 150 20.81 -2.31 12.50
CA ALA A 150 20.75 -3.39 13.48
C ALA A 150 20.88 -2.93 14.94
N GLU A 151 21.35 -1.69 15.16
CA GLU A 151 21.45 -1.03 16.47
C GLU A 151 20.15 -0.30 16.83
#